data_515212d7f723a42946f4868f86cf2737
#
_entry.id   515212d7f723a42946f4868f86cf2737
#
_cell.length_a   1.000
_cell.length_b   1.000
_cell.length_c   1.000
_cell.angle_alpha   90.00
_cell.angle_beta   90.00
_cell.angle_gamma   90.00
#
_symmetry.space_group_name_H-M   'P 1'
#
loop_
_entity.id
_entity.type
_entity.pdbx_description
1 polymer ?
#
loop_
_entity_poly.entity_id
_entity_poly.type
_entity_poly.pdbx_seq_one_letter_code
_entity_poly.pdbx_strand_id
1 'polypeptide(L)'
;MSVSTPCTAGRKTIRDVDATSIASETATLFGNDLTRQAEIEGRPVPYIVTRCIEEVEANGMDYEGIYRKSGGASSLRSIIDAFETGGEVNFDHLGGSGDICAVTSALKQYFRTLPDPLLPFGCYERFLQAAVGTDNNLKIAKFRGILDNLPKVNYDCLQVLMVHLSRYSSRYYFLTSGSLRRAT
;
A
#
# COMPACT_ATOMS: atom_id res chain seq x y z
N MET A 1 -11.95 51.64 -64.79
CA MET A 1 -11.87 50.20 -65.08
C MET A 1 -10.88 49.65 -64.08
N SER A 2 -11.32 49.08 -63.00
CA SER A 2 -10.55 48.23 -62.10
C SER A 2 -11.50 47.53 -61.16
N VAL A 3 -11.59 46.26 -61.28
CA VAL A 3 -12.47 45.37 -60.56
C VAL A 3 -11.74 44.90 -59.32
N SER A 4 -12.35 45.18 -58.15
CA SER A 4 -11.84 44.70 -56.85
C SER A 4 -12.46 43.37 -56.52
N THR A 5 -11.64 42.36 -56.26
CA THR A 5 -12.03 41.03 -55.79
C THR A 5 -12.05 41.00 -54.25
N PRO A 6 -13.05 40.46 -53.61
CA PRO A 6 -13.05 40.35 -52.14
C PRO A 6 -12.33 39.05 -51.67
N CYS A 7 -11.47 39.21 -50.69
CA CYS A 7 -10.84 38.10 -49.94
C CYS A 7 -11.87 37.40 -49.04
N THR A 8 -12.08 36.12 -49.33
CA THR A 8 -12.80 35.21 -48.45
C THR A 8 -11.90 34.70 -47.36
N ALA A 9 -12.10 35.11 -46.11
CA ALA A 9 -11.46 34.59 -44.95
C ALA A 9 -12.00 33.19 -44.62
N GLY A 10 -11.19 32.17 -44.80
CA GLY A 10 -11.48 30.79 -44.41
C GLY A 10 -11.54 30.66 -42.90
N ARG A 11 -12.72 30.34 -42.42
CA ARG A 11 -12.97 29.98 -41.02
C ARG A 11 -12.34 28.62 -40.77
N LYS A 12 -11.20 28.56 -40.04
CA LYS A 12 -10.63 27.31 -39.51
C LYS A 12 -11.59 26.71 -38.50
N THR A 13 -12.20 25.61 -38.86
CA THR A 13 -12.91 24.69 -37.97
C THR A 13 -11.91 24.15 -36.94
N ILE A 14 -12.22 24.33 -35.68
CA ILE A 14 -11.59 23.68 -34.57
C ILE A 14 -11.84 22.18 -34.77
N ARG A 15 -10.80 21.43 -35.09
CA ARG A 15 -10.85 19.99 -35.16
C ARG A 15 -11.08 19.48 -33.76
N ASP A 16 -12.07 18.60 -33.66
CA ASP A 16 -12.35 17.77 -32.50
C ASP A 16 -11.02 17.12 -32.02
N VAL A 17 -10.60 17.49 -30.83
CA VAL A 17 -9.55 16.75 -30.15
C VAL A 17 -10.19 15.44 -29.71
N ASP A 18 -9.78 14.36 -30.40
CA ASP A 18 -10.16 13.01 -30.10
C ASP A 18 -9.99 12.70 -28.63
N ALA A 19 -11.11 12.47 -27.96
CA ALA A 19 -11.21 12.02 -26.58
C ALA A 19 -10.79 10.54 -26.41
N THR A 20 -9.93 10.02 -27.31
CA THR A 20 -9.62 8.59 -27.40
C THR A 20 -8.14 8.27 -27.12
N SER A 21 -7.34 9.20 -26.60
CA SER A 21 -5.95 8.91 -26.23
C SER A 21 -5.69 8.94 -24.72
N ILE A 22 -6.69 8.61 -23.88
CA ILE A 22 -6.45 8.20 -22.50
C ILE A 22 -6.49 6.67 -22.48
N ALA A 23 -5.68 6.04 -23.33
CA ALA A 23 -5.54 4.61 -23.38
C ALA A 23 -4.18 4.22 -22.79
N SER A 24 -4.24 3.53 -21.67
CA SER A 24 -3.23 2.61 -21.14
C SER A 24 -1.80 3.15 -20.95
N GLU A 25 -1.62 4.09 -20.05
CA GLU A 25 -0.54 3.89 -19.10
C GLU A 25 -0.94 2.64 -18.33
N THR A 26 -0.24 1.53 -18.54
CA THR A 26 -0.35 0.34 -17.72
C THR A 26 0.07 0.76 -16.31
N ALA A 27 -0.91 1.12 -15.51
CA ALA A 27 -0.67 1.53 -14.13
C ALA A 27 -0.12 0.28 -13.43
N THR A 28 1.19 0.25 -13.20
CA THR A 28 1.83 -0.77 -12.40
C THR A 28 1.30 -0.64 -10.98
N LEU A 29 0.98 -1.76 -10.33
CA LEU A 29 0.52 -1.79 -8.94
C LEU A 29 1.57 -1.16 -8.01
N PHE A 30 2.83 -1.57 -8.18
CA PHE A 30 3.95 -1.05 -7.40
C PHE A 30 4.39 0.32 -7.94
N GLY A 31 4.36 1.32 -7.07
CA GLY A 31 4.65 2.71 -7.42
C GLY A 31 3.43 3.53 -7.81
N ASN A 32 2.22 2.95 -7.81
CA ASN A 32 0.99 3.70 -7.98
C ASN A 32 0.61 4.44 -6.69
N ASP A 33 -0.14 5.54 -6.83
CA ASP A 33 -0.71 6.24 -5.68
C ASP A 33 -1.73 5.36 -4.95
N LEU A 34 -1.71 5.42 -3.61
CA LEU A 34 -2.53 4.54 -2.76
C LEU A 34 -4.03 4.76 -2.98
N THR A 35 -4.46 6.02 -3.12
CA THR A 35 -5.86 6.35 -3.35
C THR A 35 -6.31 5.92 -4.73
N ARG A 36 -5.48 6.20 -5.75
CA ARG A 36 -5.76 5.78 -7.12
C ARG A 36 -5.85 4.25 -7.23
N GLN A 37 -4.97 3.51 -6.54
CA GLN A 37 -5.02 2.05 -6.55
C GLN A 37 -6.32 1.51 -5.93
N ALA A 38 -6.73 2.06 -4.81
CA ALA A 38 -7.99 1.70 -4.15
C ALA A 38 -9.22 1.99 -5.03
N GLU A 39 -9.19 3.11 -5.77
CA GLU A 39 -10.24 3.47 -6.74
C GLU A 39 -10.30 2.48 -7.91
N ILE A 40 -9.14 2.11 -8.48
CA ILE A 40 -9.04 1.13 -9.58
C ILE A 40 -9.62 -0.22 -9.14
N GLU A 41 -9.32 -0.66 -7.93
CA GLU A 41 -9.79 -1.93 -7.39
C GLU A 41 -11.23 -1.87 -6.84
N GLY A 42 -11.78 -0.66 -6.63
CA GLY A 42 -13.09 -0.46 -5.99
C GLY A 42 -13.11 -0.95 -4.54
N ARG A 43 -11.97 -0.87 -3.82
CA ARG A 43 -11.79 -1.37 -2.46
C ARG A 43 -11.29 -0.27 -1.52
N PRO A 44 -11.69 -0.28 -0.23
CA PRO A 44 -11.17 0.70 0.74
C PRO A 44 -9.69 0.50 1.07
N VAL A 45 -9.19 -0.72 0.89
CA VAL A 45 -7.78 -1.11 1.09
C VAL A 45 -7.34 -1.91 -0.12
N PRO A 46 -6.19 -1.59 -0.76
CA PRO A 46 -5.68 -2.32 -1.89
C PRO A 46 -5.51 -3.82 -1.63
N TYR A 47 -5.84 -4.63 -2.64
CA TYR A 47 -5.90 -6.09 -2.55
C TYR A 47 -4.58 -6.72 -2.04
N ILE A 48 -3.45 -6.21 -2.49
CA ILE A 48 -2.13 -6.69 -2.04
C ILE A 48 -1.96 -6.58 -0.52
N VAL A 49 -2.47 -5.51 0.09
CA VAL A 49 -2.35 -5.30 1.55
C VAL A 49 -3.16 -6.33 2.30
N THR A 50 -4.45 -6.48 1.94
CA THR A 50 -5.34 -7.44 2.61
C THR A 50 -4.88 -8.87 2.37
N ARG A 51 -4.55 -9.24 1.14
CA ARG A 51 -4.17 -10.61 0.79
C ARG A 51 -2.85 -11.07 1.42
N CYS A 52 -1.84 -10.18 1.47
CA CYS A 52 -0.59 -10.50 2.17
C CYS A 52 -0.81 -10.66 3.68
N ILE A 53 -1.64 -9.82 4.29
CA ILE A 53 -1.96 -9.92 5.73
C ILE A 53 -2.71 -11.23 6.02
N GLU A 54 -3.71 -11.57 5.22
CA GLU A 54 -4.46 -12.83 5.34
C GLU A 54 -3.52 -14.04 5.29
N GLU A 55 -2.59 -14.06 4.34
CA GLU A 55 -1.61 -15.14 4.21
C GLU A 55 -0.70 -15.25 5.45
N VAL A 56 -0.23 -14.11 5.95
CA VAL A 56 0.60 -14.09 7.17
C VAL A 56 -0.21 -14.54 8.38
N GLU A 57 -1.47 -14.13 8.51
CA GLU A 57 -2.36 -14.55 9.61
C GLU A 57 -2.66 -16.06 9.55
N ALA A 58 -2.77 -16.62 8.34
CA ALA A 58 -3.00 -18.06 8.18
C ALA A 58 -1.75 -18.91 8.46
N ASN A 59 -0.59 -18.51 7.94
CA ASN A 59 0.59 -19.37 7.82
C ASN A 59 1.87 -18.83 8.47
N GLY A 60 1.87 -17.57 8.95
CA GLY A 60 3.09 -16.88 9.39
C GLY A 60 3.12 -16.41 10.84
N MET A 61 2.04 -16.52 11.58
CA MET A 61 1.93 -15.91 12.91
C MET A 61 2.91 -16.49 13.94
N ASP A 62 3.36 -17.71 13.76
CA ASP A 62 4.29 -18.40 14.66
C ASP A 62 5.75 -18.33 14.15
N TYR A 63 5.98 -17.68 13.00
CA TYR A 63 7.31 -17.58 12.40
C TYR A 63 8.12 -16.47 13.07
N GLU A 64 9.20 -16.85 13.75
CA GLU A 64 10.08 -15.91 14.45
C GLU A 64 10.76 -14.94 13.49
N GLY A 65 10.52 -13.64 13.68
CA GLY A 65 11.14 -12.57 12.91
C GLY A 65 10.60 -12.43 11.50
N ILE A 66 9.35 -12.82 11.25
CA ILE A 66 8.69 -12.78 9.93
C ILE A 66 8.81 -11.41 9.23
N TYR A 67 8.73 -10.31 9.98
CA TYR A 67 8.89 -8.96 9.42
C TYR A 67 10.35 -8.48 9.36
N ARG A 68 11.27 -9.15 10.06
CA ARG A 68 12.69 -8.83 10.07
C ARG A 68 13.47 -9.55 8.99
N LYS A 69 13.13 -10.82 8.76
CA LYS A 69 13.79 -11.66 7.74
C LYS A 69 13.30 -11.28 6.34
N SER A 70 14.18 -11.43 5.36
CA SER A 70 13.85 -11.28 3.95
C SER A 70 13.53 -12.64 3.36
N GLY A 71 12.55 -12.69 2.46
CA GLY A 71 12.28 -13.88 1.67
C GLY A 71 13.27 -14.05 0.51
N GLY A 72 13.22 -15.19 -0.15
CA GLY A 72 14.00 -15.47 -1.34
C GLY A 72 13.66 -14.50 -2.49
N ALA A 73 14.70 -14.07 -3.22
CA ALA A 73 14.51 -13.08 -4.29
C ALA A 73 13.62 -13.60 -5.43
N SER A 74 13.71 -14.90 -5.74
CA SER A 74 12.87 -15.54 -6.76
C SER A 74 11.41 -15.59 -6.33
N SER A 75 11.12 -16.02 -5.09
CA SER A 75 9.77 -16.09 -4.54
C SER A 75 9.14 -14.69 -4.47
N LEU A 76 9.91 -13.70 -4.02
CA LEU A 76 9.47 -12.30 -3.98
C LEU A 76 9.09 -11.80 -5.38
N ARG A 77 9.93 -12.07 -6.39
CA ARG A 77 9.65 -11.66 -7.78
C ARG A 77 8.37 -12.31 -8.30
N SER A 78 8.21 -13.62 -8.11
CA SER A 78 7.01 -14.34 -8.53
C SER A 78 5.73 -13.80 -7.87
N ILE A 79 5.81 -13.40 -6.60
CA ILE A 79 4.69 -12.78 -5.88
C ILE A 79 4.36 -11.40 -6.47
N ILE A 80 5.38 -10.57 -6.72
CA ILE A 80 5.20 -9.25 -7.35
C ILE A 80 4.56 -9.40 -8.72
N ASP A 81 5.09 -10.27 -9.56
CA ASP A 81 4.59 -10.51 -10.92
C ASP A 81 3.13 -11.00 -10.90
N ALA A 82 2.77 -11.85 -9.93
CA ALA A 82 1.39 -12.31 -9.76
C ALA A 82 0.42 -11.17 -9.40
N PHE A 83 0.82 -10.26 -8.52
CA PHE A 83 0.00 -9.09 -8.19
C PHE A 83 -0.08 -8.09 -9.35
N GLU A 84 0.99 -7.88 -10.11
CA GLU A 84 1.01 -6.98 -11.28
C GLU A 84 0.15 -7.50 -12.44
N THR A 85 0.04 -8.82 -12.59
CA THR A 85 -0.80 -9.41 -13.64
C THR A 85 -2.28 -9.23 -13.37
N GLY A 86 -2.65 -8.91 -12.13
CA GLY A 86 -4.05 -8.84 -11.70
C GLY A 86 -4.71 -10.20 -11.54
N GLY A 87 -5.73 -10.26 -10.73
CA GLY A 87 -6.43 -11.48 -10.44
C GLY A 87 -6.18 -11.99 -9.01
N GLU A 88 -6.65 -13.22 -8.77
CA GLU A 88 -6.54 -13.83 -7.45
C GLU A 88 -5.16 -14.46 -7.26
N VAL A 89 -4.42 -13.99 -6.24
CA VAL A 89 -3.06 -14.49 -5.95
C VAL A 89 -3.13 -15.68 -5.02
N ASN A 90 -2.71 -16.85 -5.55
CA ASN A 90 -2.57 -18.08 -4.78
C ASN A 90 -1.09 -18.33 -4.43
N PHE A 91 -0.76 -18.19 -3.15
CA PHE A 91 0.61 -18.34 -2.68
C PHE A 91 1.13 -19.79 -2.70
N ASP A 92 0.26 -20.81 -2.70
CA ASP A 92 0.65 -22.22 -2.76
C ASP A 92 1.42 -22.56 -4.04
N HIS A 93 1.09 -21.85 -5.13
CA HIS A 93 1.71 -22.07 -6.45
C HIS A 93 2.92 -21.18 -6.73
N LEU A 94 3.17 -20.14 -5.91
CA LEU A 94 4.20 -19.13 -6.15
C LEU A 94 5.57 -19.42 -5.51
N GLY A 95 5.91 -20.68 -5.29
CA GLY A 95 7.22 -21.04 -4.74
C GLY A 95 7.16 -21.69 -3.38
N GLY A 96 6.00 -22.17 -3.06
CA GLY A 96 5.80 -23.05 -1.93
C GLY A 96 5.31 -22.37 -0.67
N SER A 97 4.53 -23.11 0.04
CA SER A 97 4.17 -22.97 1.46
C SER A 97 5.39 -22.77 2.39
N GLY A 98 6.59 -22.49 1.83
CA GLY A 98 7.86 -22.40 2.53
C GLY A 98 8.44 -21.01 2.71
N ASP A 99 8.05 -19.99 1.94
CA ASP A 99 8.68 -18.66 2.02
C ASP A 99 7.70 -17.55 2.40
N ILE A 100 7.10 -17.68 3.57
CA ILE A 100 6.21 -16.65 4.12
C ILE A 100 6.92 -15.29 4.30
N CYS A 101 8.26 -15.30 4.39
CA CYS A 101 9.05 -14.07 4.43
C CYS A 101 9.03 -13.33 3.09
N ALA A 102 8.82 -14.03 1.97
CA ALA A 102 8.65 -13.37 0.67
C ALA A 102 7.32 -12.60 0.59
N VAL A 103 6.26 -13.12 1.19
CA VAL A 103 4.96 -12.44 1.30
C VAL A 103 5.10 -11.13 2.09
N THR A 104 5.76 -11.17 3.26
CA THR A 104 6.00 -9.95 4.05
C THR A 104 6.97 -8.99 3.36
N SER A 105 7.90 -9.52 2.54
CA SER A 105 8.81 -8.68 1.73
C SER A 105 8.05 -7.97 0.62
N ALA A 106 7.10 -8.61 -0.05
CA ALA A 106 6.23 -8.00 -1.05
C ALA A 106 5.37 -6.88 -0.43
N LEU A 107 4.74 -7.14 0.72
CA LEU A 107 3.97 -6.13 1.46
C LEU A 107 4.83 -4.91 1.84
N LYS A 108 6.04 -5.14 2.37
CA LYS A 108 6.98 -4.07 2.70
C LYS A 108 7.43 -3.30 1.46
N GLN A 109 7.65 -3.98 0.34
CA GLN A 109 8.04 -3.35 -0.92
C GLN A 109 6.90 -2.49 -1.46
N TYR A 110 5.65 -2.96 -1.41
CA TYR A 110 4.49 -2.17 -1.81
C TYR A 110 4.45 -0.82 -1.09
N PHE A 111 4.47 -0.82 0.25
CA PHE A 111 4.46 0.44 1.01
C PHE A 111 5.68 1.32 0.77
N ARG A 112 6.83 0.73 0.47
CA ARG A 112 8.09 1.46 0.22
C ARG A 112 8.14 2.12 -1.15
N THR A 113 7.39 1.60 -2.13
CA THR A 113 7.34 2.14 -3.48
C THR A 113 6.22 3.16 -3.69
N LEU A 114 5.38 3.41 -2.69
CA LEU A 114 4.36 4.45 -2.78
C LEU A 114 4.99 5.82 -3.04
N PRO A 115 4.47 6.63 -3.98
CA PRO A 115 4.95 7.99 -4.26
C PRO A 115 4.84 8.92 -3.05
N ASP A 116 3.70 8.85 -2.33
CA ASP A 116 3.51 9.44 -1.01
C ASP A 116 3.30 8.31 0.00
N PRO A 117 4.05 8.27 1.12
CA PRO A 117 4.00 7.16 2.06
C PRO A 117 2.61 6.94 2.68
N LEU A 118 2.41 5.77 3.30
CA LEU A 118 1.20 5.46 4.07
C LEU A 118 0.86 6.55 5.09
N LEU A 119 1.88 7.12 5.75
CA LEU A 119 1.77 8.35 6.52
C LEU A 119 2.32 9.50 5.67
N PRO A 120 1.45 10.32 5.04
CA PRO A 120 1.84 11.28 4.03
C PRO A 120 2.91 12.28 4.51
N PHE A 121 3.80 12.68 3.59
CA PHE A 121 4.85 13.67 3.88
C PHE A 121 4.29 14.94 4.49
N GLY A 122 3.12 15.39 4.08
CA GLY A 122 2.44 16.57 4.64
C GLY A 122 2.08 16.45 6.13
N CYS A 123 2.08 15.24 6.69
CA CYS A 123 1.83 15.00 8.11
C CYS A 123 3.11 14.84 8.95
N TYR A 124 4.30 14.77 8.31
CA TYR A 124 5.55 14.42 8.97
C TYR A 124 5.88 15.33 10.16
N GLU A 125 5.90 16.64 9.95
CA GLU A 125 6.21 17.62 11.01
C GLU A 125 5.19 17.57 12.17
N ARG A 126 3.92 17.32 11.84
CA ARG A 126 2.86 17.19 12.86
C ARG A 126 3.08 15.95 13.72
N PHE A 127 3.51 14.84 13.15
CA PHE A 127 3.85 13.62 13.88
C PHE A 127 5.06 13.84 14.79
N LEU A 128 6.11 14.52 14.30
CA LEU A 128 7.28 14.85 15.11
C LEU A 128 6.89 15.73 16.31
N GLN A 129 6.10 16.78 16.08
CA GLN A 129 5.62 17.69 17.13
C GLN A 129 4.71 16.97 18.13
N ALA A 130 3.89 16.01 17.69
CA ALA A 130 3.04 15.21 18.56
C ALA A 130 3.88 14.28 19.47
N ALA A 131 5.03 13.80 19.00
CA ALA A 131 5.92 12.93 19.75
C ALA A 131 6.67 13.64 20.88
N VAL A 132 6.83 14.97 20.80
CA VAL A 132 7.54 15.77 21.82
C VAL A 132 6.69 15.94 23.07
N GLY A 133 7.35 15.86 24.23
CA GLY A 133 6.73 16.04 25.56
C GLY A 133 6.75 14.76 26.40
N THR A 134 6.34 14.87 27.65
CA THR A 134 6.33 13.76 28.62
C THR A 134 4.94 13.21 28.92
N ASP A 135 3.88 13.99 28.62
CA ASP A 135 2.50 13.57 28.86
C ASP A 135 2.00 12.65 27.74
N ASN A 136 1.83 11.37 28.05
CA ASN A 136 1.37 10.36 27.11
C ASN A 136 -0.08 10.58 26.67
N ASN A 137 -0.97 11.09 27.52
CA ASN A 137 -2.36 11.33 27.16
C ASN A 137 -2.46 12.46 26.11
N LEU A 138 -1.66 13.51 26.31
CA LEU A 138 -1.59 14.61 25.34
C LEU A 138 -1.00 14.15 24.00
N LYS A 139 0.04 13.31 24.03
CA LYS A 139 0.59 12.69 22.79
C LYS A 139 -0.46 11.89 22.05
N ILE A 140 -1.17 11.00 22.74
CA ILE A 140 -2.23 10.16 22.15
C ILE A 140 -3.32 11.03 21.52
N ALA A 141 -3.75 12.10 22.22
CA ALA A 141 -4.76 13.01 21.69
C ALA A 141 -4.27 13.71 20.39
N LYS A 142 -3.01 14.18 20.39
CA LYS A 142 -2.39 14.80 19.20
C LYS A 142 -2.28 13.81 18.02
N PHE A 143 -1.79 12.60 18.28
CA PHE A 143 -1.71 11.56 17.24
C PHE A 143 -3.08 11.24 16.66
N ARG A 144 -4.11 11.06 17.51
CA ARG A 144 -5.48 10.83 17.07
C ARG A 144 -5.96 11.95 16.15
N GLY A 145 -5.79 13.22 16.54
CA GLY A 145 -6.17 14.36 15.72
C GLY A 145 -5.42 14.44 14.37
N ILE A 146 -4.22 13.87 14.25
CA ILE A 146 -3.52 13.76 12.97
C ILE A 146 -4.13 12.61 12.13
N LEU A 147 -4.36 11.46 12.75
CA LEU A 147 -4.91 10.28 12.09
C LEU A 147 -6.32 10.51 11.54
N ASP A 148 -7.16 11.23 12.29
CA ASP A 148 -8.53 11.59 11.88
C ASP A 148 -8.58 12.48 10.62
N ASN A 149 -7.45 13.11 10.27
CA ASN A 149 -7.31 13.96 9.08
C ASN A 149 -6.53 13.29 7.93
N LEU A 150 -6.21 12.00 8.03
CA LEU A 150 -5.61 11.27 6.92
C LEU A 150 -6.62 11.06 5.78
N PRO A 151 -6.15 10.94 4.54
CA PRO A 151 -6.99 10.43 3.46
C PRO A 151 -7.60 9.08 3.87
N LYS A 152 -8.85 8.84 3.49
CA LYS A 152 -9.61 7.67 3.96
C LYS A 152 -8.88 6.35 3.70
N VAL A 153 -8.31 6.20 2.51
CA VAL A 153 -7.57 4.98 2.12
C VAL A 153 -6.31 4.78 2.99
N ASN A 154 -5.57 5.87 3.28
CA ASN A 154 -4.40 5.81 4.17
C ASN A 154 -4.81 5.38 5.59
N TYR A 155 -5.90 5.95 6.10
CA TYR A 155 -6.43 5.58 7.42
C TYR A 155 -6.84 4.10 7.46
N ASP A 156 -7.61 3.62 6.47
CA ASP A 156 -8.10 2.24 6.42
C ASP A 156 -6.94 1.24 6.28
N CYS A 157 -5.95 1.53 5.42
CA CYS A 157 -4.74 0.71 5.31
C CYS A 157 -3.94 0.68 6.61
N LEU A 158 -3.77 1.83 7.25
CA LEU A 158 -3.09 1.92 8.54
C LEU A 158 -3.82 1.12 9.61
N GLN A 159 -5.15 1.22 9.67
CA GLN A 159 -5.98 0.49 10.62
C GLN A 159 -5.81 -1.03 10.47
N VAL A 160 -5.93 -1.54 9.24
CA VAL A 160 -5.75 -2.98 8.95
C VAL A 160 -4.36 -3.45 9.36
N LEU A 161 -3.32 -2.68 8.99
CA LEU A 161 -1.94 -3.00 9.32
C LEU A 161 -1.69 -2.99 10.83
N MET A 162 -2.19 -2.00 11.56
CA MET A 162 -1.99 -1.88 13.01
C MET A 162 -2.74 -2.97 13.79
N VAL A 163 -3.95 -3.35 13.35
CA VAL A 163 -4.69 -4.47 13.93
C VAL A 163 -3.92 -5.77 13.75
N HIS A 164 -3.41 -6.01 12.54
CA HIS A 164 -2.58 -7.19 12.25
C HIS A 164 -1.30 -7.23 13.11
N LEU A 165 -0.53 -6.14 13.15
CA LEU A 165 0.70 -6.06 13.93
C LEU A 165 0.44 -6.21 15.44
N SER A 166 -0.69 -5.73 15.94
CA SER A 166 -1.10 -5.93 17.33
C SER A 166 -1.38 -7.41 17.63
N ARG A 167 -2.07 -8.12 16.73
CA ARG A 167 -2.31 -9.57 16.85
C ARG A 167 -0.99 -10.35 16.84
N TYR A 168 -0.10 -10.02 15.89
CA TYR A 168 1.22 -10.64 15.79
C TYR A 168 2.05 -10.43 17.08
N SER A 169 2.12 -9.20 17.57
CA SER A 169 2.86 -8.86 18.78
C SER A 169 2.33 -9.60 20.01
N SER A 170 1.00 -9.69 20.18
CA SER A 170 0.36 -10.41 21.28
C SER A 170 0.66 -11.91 21.23
N ARG A 171 0.65 -12.51 20.03
CA ARG A 171 0.96 -13.92 19.84
C ARG A 171 2.45 -14.21 20.10
N TYR A 172 3.34 -13.38 19.57
CA TYR A 172 4.78 -13.50 19.81
C TYR A 172 5.12 -13.41 21.30
N TYR A 173 4.51 -12.48 22.03
CA TYR A 173 4.70 -12.38 23.49
C TYR A 173 4.24 -13.63 24.22
N PHE A 174 3.10 -14.19 23.84
CA PHE A 174 2.60 -15.44 24.44
C PHE A 174 3.55 -16.61 24.19
N LEU A 175 4.06 -16.79 22.99
CA LEU A 175 4.98 -17.87 22.64
C LEU A 175 6.30 -17.77 23.42
N THR A 176 6.89 -16.58 23.50
CA THR A 176 8.16 -16.34 24.17
C THR A 176 8.03 -16.47 25.70
N SER A 177 6.93 -15.96 26.28
CA SER A 177 6.68 -16.06 27.72
C SER A 177 6.33 -17.48 28.17
N GLY A 178 5.67 -18.27 27.32
CA GLY A 178 5.36 -19.67 27.57
C GLY A 178 6.60 -20.60 27.49
N SER A 179 7.58 -20.25 26.66
CA SER A 179 8.85 -20.97 26.56
C SER A 179 9.72 -20.81 27.80
N LEU A 180 9.74 -19.65 28.42
CA LEU A 180 10.48 -19.41 29.67
C LEU A 180 9.92 -20.21 30.85
N ARG A 181 8.63 -20.53 30.88
CA ARG A 181 8.01 -21.31 31.98
C ARG A 181 8.23 -22.82 31.89
N ARG A 182 8.73 -23.34 30.75
CA ARG A 182 9.06 -24.77 30.57
C ARG A 182 10.54 -25.09 30.81
N ALA A 183 11.36 -24.07 31.06
CA ALA A 183 12.81 -24.23 31.28
C ALA A 183 13.23 -24.13 32.77
N THR A 184 12.24 -24.03 33.66
CA THR A 184 12.38 -24.10 35.14
C THR A 184 11.64 -25.31 35.67
#